data_3da0ab8daf44ef07a96ca7dd1e515cdc
#
_entry.id   3da0ab8daf44ef07a96ca7dd1e515cdc
#
_cell.length_a   1.000
_cell.length_b   1.000
_cell.length_c   1.000
_cell.angle_alpha   90.00
_cell.angle_beta   90.00
_cell.angle_gamma   90.00
#
_symmetry.space_group_name_H-M   'P 1'
#
loop_
_entity.id
_entity.type
_entity.pdbx_description
1 polymer ?
#
loop_
_entity_poly.entity_id
_entity_poly.type
_entity_poly.pdbx_seq_one_letter_code
_entity_poly.pdbx_strand_id
1 'polypeptide(L)'
;MRSMMNIPVWLISLAMCMGASPVLADSLSTQDREEINRLRSAQGHSAEEVNALLEQVTKAGEKGLPTEPLANKVKEGLAKGVEPKRIDVVLRQLVTNFESAHDILQESATKGMIDSSRGNRQRALEGVAEALNRGATSEEVRELAKTGQGAGGKISQESLASGAKSLAILKEAKIPTKDGSALIAEGLRQGYRSAELGDLAREIKRRGSDIQQGRVSLQNIKDQVSKGQRADRIFRESEQGGSGGGDRMDRSGSSDRGGRDDRGGRDER
;
A
#
# COMPACT_ATOMS: atom_id res chain seq x y z
N MET A 1 51.84 -10.10 65.58
CA MET A 1 51.59 -11.19 64.64
C MET A 1 50.13 -11.05 64.18
N ARG A 2 49.92 -10.40 63.02
CA ARG A 2 48.64 -10.44 62.32
C ARG A 2 48.96 -10.33 60.81
N SER A 3 48.72 -11.47 60.14
CA SER A 3 48.91 -11.67 58.71
C SER A 3 47.90 -10.85 57.90
N MET A 4 48.37 -10.01 57.02
CA MET A 4 47.55 -9.31 56.01
C MET A 4 47.39 -10.23 54.77
N MET A 5 46.18 -10.67 54.52
CA MET A 5 45.80 -11.41 53.32
C MET A 5 45.51 -10.39 52.19
N ASN A 6 46.39 -10.36 51.20
CA ASN A 6 46.21 -9.68 49.92
C ASN A 6 45.16 -10.44 49.08
N ILE A 7 44.08 -9.78 48.73
CA ILE A 7 43.10 -10.27 47.76
C ILE A 7 43.46 -9.66 46.38
N PRO A 8 43.73 -10.46 45.35
CA PRO A 8 43.94 -9.91 44.01
C PRO A 8 42.60 -9.56 43.37
N VAL A 9 42.47 -8.30 42.97
CA VAL A 9 41.36 -7.82 42.18
C VAL A 9 41.46 -8.37 40.77
N TRP A 10 40.62 -9.35 40.43
CA TRP A 10 40.41 -9.80 39.08
C TRP A 10 39.59 -8.77 38.30
N LEU A 11 40.25 -8.07 37.40
CA LEU A 11 39.62 -7.23 36.39
C LEU A 11 38.82 -8.15 35.44
N ILE A 12 37.48 -8.19 35.66
CA ILE A 12 36.55 -8.80 34.68
C ILE A 12 36.41 -7.79 33.53
N SER A 13 37.19 -8.02 32.50
CA SER A 13 37.05 -7.31 31.21
C SER A 13 35.82 -7.89 30.51
N LEU A 14 34.68 -7.20 30.69
CA LEU A 14 33.44 -7.50 29.97
C LEU A 14 33.61 -7.06 28.49
N ALA A 15 34.08 -7.96 27.64
CA ALA A 15 34.10 -7.75 26.19
C ALA A 15 32.64 -7.74 25.72
N MET A 16 32.12 -6.52 25.49
CA MET A 16 30.85 -6.28 24.86
C MET A 16 30.98 -6.65 23.37
N CYS A 17 30.76 -7.94 23.05
CA CYS A 17 30.54 -8.38 21.69
C CYS A 17 29.27 -7.70 21.17
N MET A 18 29.42 -6.54 20.53
CA MET A 18 28.39 -6.01 19.63
C MET A 18 28.22 -7.05 18.51
N GLY A 19 27.27 -7.94 18.69
CA GLY A 19 26.80 -8.83 17.66
C GLY A 19 26.15 -7.99 16.56
N ALA A 20 26.94 -7.53 15.60
CA ALA A 20 26.41 -7.12 14.31
C ALA A 20 25.74 -8.35 13.72
N SER A 21 24.41 -8.42 13.81
CA SER A 21 23.65 -9.42 13.05
C SER A 21 24.03 -9.24 11.60
N PRO A 22 24.51 -10.30 10.90
CA PRO A 22 24.80 -10.18 9.49
C PRO A 22 23.47 -9.82 8.79
N VAL A 23 23.36 -8.60 8.30
CA VAL A 23 22.36 -8.24 7.32
C VAL A 23 22.65 -9.17 6.14
N LEU A 24 21.80 -10.20 5.97
CA LEU A 24 21.91 -11.07 4.82
C LEU A 24 21.60 -10.19 3.61
N ALA A 25 22.67 -9.74 2.94
CA ALA A 25 22.58 -9.00 1.70
C ALA A 25 21.74 -9.81 0.70
N ASP A 26 20.75 -9.17 0.11
CA ASP A 26 19.97 -9.79 -0.95
C ASP A 26 20.85 -9.78 -2.22
N SER A 27 21.33 -10.95 -2.62
CA SER A 27 22.26 -11.06 -3.76
C SER A 27 21.48 -11.26 -5.06
N LEU A 28 21.89 -10.54 -6.10
CA LEU A 28 21.39 -10.77 -7.46
C LEU A 28 21.63 -12.22 -7.88
N SER A 29 20.57 -12.92 -8.28
CA SER A 29 20.64 -14.34 -8.64
C SER A 29 21.49 -14.58 -9.88
N THR A 30 22.14 -15.76 -9.96
CA THR A 30 22.90 -16.17 -11.14
C THR A 30 22.00 -16.20 -12.38
N GLN A 31 20.76 -16.66 -12.24
CA GLN A 31 19.78 -16.71 -13.32
C GLN A 31 19.46 -15.31 -13.87
N ASP A 32 19.27 -14.32 -13.00
CA ASP A 32 19.02 -12.94 -13.42
C ASP A 32 20.23 -12.36 -14.19
N ARG A 33 21.44 -12.65 -13.72
CA ARG A 33 22.67 -12.21 -14.42
C ARG A 33 22.77 -12.82 -15.82
N GLU A 34 22.49 -14.11 -15.95
CA GLU A 34 22.54 -14.82 -17.23
C GLU A 34 21.47 -14.29 -18.18
N GLU A 35 20.24 -14.09 -17.71
CA GLU A 35 19.14 -13.54 -18.51
C GLU A 35 19.45 -12.11 -18.99
N ILE A 36 19.94 -11.24 -18.11
CA ILE A 36 20.35 -9.88 -18.46
C ILE A 36 21.46 -9.89 -19.51
N ASN A 37 22.45 -10.76 -19.38
CA ASN A 37 23.52 -10.89 -20.37
C ASN A 37 23.01 -11.40 -21.72
N ARG A 38 22.06 -12.32 -21.73
CA ARG A 38 21.39 -12.80 -22.95
C ARG A 38 20.65 -11.67 -23.64
N LEU A 39 19.83 -10.92 -22.91
CA LEU A 39 19.09 -9.76 -23.43
C LEU A 39 20.04 -8.68 -23.97
N ARG A 40 21.11 -8.38 -23.25
CA ARG A 40 22.17 -7.46 -23.70
C ARG A 40 22.71 -7.86 -25.07
N SER A 41 23.10 -9.14 -25.24
CA SER A 41 23.67 -9.64 -26.46
C SER A 41 22.66 -9.62 -27.62
N ALA A 42 21.40 -9.96 -27.35
CA ALA A 42 20.33 -9.94 -28.35
C ALA A 42 20.01 -8.53 -28.86
N GLN A 43 20.18 -7.51 -28.02
CA GLN A 43 19.92 -6.11 -28.37
C GLN A 43 21.18 -5.37 -28.84
N GLY A 44 22.36 -6.00 -28.79
CA GLY A 44 23.63 -5.39 -29.20
C GLY A 44 24.14 -4.30 -28.25
N HIS A 45 23.69 -4.27 -26.99
CA HIS A 45 24.14 -3.28 -26.03
C HIS A 45 25.57 -3.55 -25.52
N SER A 46 26.28 -2.48 -25.15
CA SER A 46 27.61 -2.56 -24.58
C SER A 46 27.60 -3.37 -23.26
N ALA A 47 28.62 -4.24 -23.11
CA ALA A 47 28.82 -4.98 -21.87
C ALA A 47 29.13 -4.06 -20.70
N GLU A 48 29.87 -2.98 -20.92
CA GLU A 48 30.24 -2.01 -19.89
C GLU A 48 29.01 -1.28 -19.34
N GLU A 49 28.14 -0.79 -20.21
CA GLU A 49 26.91 -0.09 -19.78
C GLU A 49 25.97 -0.99 -19.00
N VAL A 50 25.78 -2.26 -19.40
CA VAL A 50 24.91 -3.19 -18.70
C VAL A 50 25.56 -3.69 -17.39
N ASN A 51 26.88 -3.86 -17.35
CA ASN A 51 27.58 -4.18 -16.10
C ASN A 51 27.42 -3.06 -15.06
N ALA A 52 27.38 -1.79 -15.46
CA ALA A 52 27.11 -0.67 -14.57
C ALA A 52 25.70 -0.77 -13.93
N LEU A 53 24.69 -1.22 -14.69
CA LEU A 53 23.34 -1.48 -14.14
C LEU A 53 23.37 -2.64 -13.13
N LEU A 54 24.06 -3.73 -13.45
CA LEU A 54 24.20 -4.87 -12.53
C LEU A 54 24.93 -4.49 -11.24
N GLU A 55 25.93 -3.63 -11.33
CA GLU A 55 26.64 -3.09 -10.15
C GLU A 55 25.72 -2.28 -9.25
N GLN A 56 24.83 -1.46 -9.81
CA GLN A 56 23.83 -0.73 -9.02
C GLN A 56 22.88 -1.68 -8.29
N VAL A 57 22.37 -2.72 -8.97
CA VAL A 57 21.52 -3.73 -8.35
C VAL A 57 22.25 -4.44 -7.21
N THR A 58 23.51 -4.80 -7.43
CA THR A 58 24.35 -5.45 -6.40
C THR A 58 24.56 -4.53 -5.19
N LYS A 59 24.91 -3.26 -5.40
CA LYS A 59 25.07 -2.27 -4.33
C LYS A 59 23.78 -2.04 -3.54
N ALA A 60 22.62 -2.08 -4.20
CA ALA A 60 21.33 -2.01 -3.52
C ALA A 60 21.11 -3.23 -2.62
N GLY A 61 21.44 -4.43 -3.10
CA GLY A 61 21.38 -5.66 -2.30
C GLY A 61 22.32 -5.64 -1.08
N GLU A 62 23.54 -5.08 -1.22
CA GLU A 62 24.47 -4.87 -0.09
C GLU A 62 23.89 -3.97 1.01
N LYS A 63 22.99 -3.05 0.64
CA LYS A 63 22.22 -2.20 1.58
C LYS A 63 20.99 -2.91 2.14
N GLY A 64 20.74 -4.18 1.81
CA GLY A 64 19.57 -4.94 2.23
C GLY A 64 18.28 -4.60 1.50
N LEU A 65 18.38 -3.92 0.35
CA LEU A 65 17.23 -3.65 -0.52
C LEU A 65 16.93 -4.87 -1.41
N PRO A 66 15.66 -5.09 -1.82
CA PRO A 66 15.31 -6.21 -2.69
C PRO A 66 15.92 -6.06 -4.08
N THR A 67 16.71 -7.04 -4.48
CA THR A 67 17.40 -7.03 -5.79
C THR A 67 16.52 -7.51 -6.93
N GLU A 68 15.58 -8.42 -6.67
CA GLU A 68 14.69 -9.00 -7.70
C GLU A 68 13.86 -7.95 -8.44
N PRO A 69 13.15 -7.00 -7.80
CA PRO A 69 12.41 -5.96 -8.52
C PRO A 69 13.33 -5.06 -9.37
N LEU A 70 14.54 -4.80 -8.89
CA LEU A 70 15.54 -4.00 -9.62
C LEU A 70 16.03 -4.75 -10.86
N ALA A 71 16.40 -6.02 -10.71
CA ALA A 71 16.80 -6.89 -11.82
C ALA A 71 15.68 -7.03 -12.86
N ASN A 72 14.43 -7.22 -12.41
CA ASN A 72 13.29 -7.30 -13.30
C ASN A 72 13.10 -6.00 -14.10
N LYS A 73 13.38 -4.85 -13.51
CA LYS A 73 13.32 -3.57 -14.22
C LYS A 73 14.41 -3.45 -15.29
N VAL A 74 15.61 -3.92 -15.02
CA VAL A 74 16.70 -4.00 -16.01
C VAL A 74 16.30 -4.94 -17.15
N LYS A 75 15.82 -6.15 -16.84
CA LYS A 75 15.36 -7.13 -17.84
C LYS A 75 14.24 -6.56 -18.71
N GLU A 76 13.24 -5.91 -18.10
CA GLU A 76 12.14 -5.27 -18.82
C GLU A 76 12.64 -4.21 -19.81
N GLY A 77 13.56 -3.34 -19.36
CA GLY A 77 14.13 -2.30 -20.20
C GLY A 77 14.91 -2.85 -21.38
N LEU A 78 15.80 -3.81 -21.14
CA LEU A 78 16.59 -4.46 -22.19
C LEU A 78 15.71 -5.25 -23.16
N ALA A 79 14.72 -5.99 -22.68
CA ALA A 79 13.79 -6.73 -23.54
C ALA A 79 12.99 -5.82 -24.48
N LYS A 80 12.70 -4.59 -24.06
CA LYS A 80 12.04 -3.55 -24.87
C LYS A 80 13.00 -2.76 -25.77
N GLY A 81 14.28 -3.10 -25.80
CA GLY A 81 15.31 -2.39 -26.57
C GLY A 81 15.59 -0.96 -26.05
N VAL A 82 15.31 -0.69 -24.76
CA VAL A 82 15.62 0.61 -24.16
C VAL A 82 17.11 0.71 -23.90
N GLU A 83 17.71 1.84 -24.28
CA GLU A 83 19.12 2.10 -24.05
C GLU A 83 19.50 2.01 -22.57
N PRO A 84 20.65 1.39 -22.20
CA PRO A 84 21.06 1.22 -20.82
C PRO A 84 21.12 2.53 -20.02
N LYS A 85 21.50 3.65 -20.63
CA LYS A 85 21.51 4.97 -19.98
C LYS A 85 20.14 5.43 -19.51
N ARG A 86 19.09 5.09 -20.26
CA ARG A 86 17.70 5.40 -19.87
C ARG A 86 17.21 4.46 -18.77
N ILE A 87 17.62 3.19 -18.82
CA ILE A 87 17.35 2.22 -17.76
C ILE A 87 18.02 2.68 -16.46
N ASP A 88 19.26 3.17 -16.52
CA ASP A 88 20.02 3.69 -15.37
C ASP A 88 19.26 4.79 -14.60
N VAL A 89 18.68 5.76 -15.31
CA VAL A 89 17.91 6.85 -14.68
C VAL A 89 16.73 6.29 -13.89
N VAL A 90 15.96 5.34 -14.49
CA VAL A 90 14.81 4.72 -13.84
C VAL A 90 15.24 3.85 -12.68
N LEU A 91 16.35 3.13 -12.83
CA LEU A 91 16.89 2.26 -11.78
C LEU A 91 17.32 3.06 -10.56
N ARG A 92 18.02 4.18 -10.74
CA ARG A 92 18.39 5.09 -9.64
C ARG A 92 17.19 5.62 -8.90
N GLN A 93 16.15 6.05 -9.62
CA GLN A 93 14.91 6.50 -8.99
C GLN A 93 14.25 5.39 -8.16
N LEU A 94 14.25 4.16 -8.68
CA LEU A 94 13.67 3.02 -7.99
C LEU A 94 14.48 2.67 -6.74
N VAL A 95 15.82 2.69 -6.80
CA VAL A 95 16.70 2.51 -5.63
C VAL A 95 16.41 3.57 -4.57
N THR A 96 16.31 4.85 -4.95
CA THR A 96 15.96 5.94 -4.03
C THR A 96 14.61 5.73 -3.36
N ASN A 97 13.61 5.25 -4.12
CA ASN A 97 12.30 4.93 -3.58
C ASN A 97 12.36 3.77 -2.58
N PHE A 98 13.18 2.74 -2.84
CA PHE A 98 13.40 1.64 -1.90
C PHE A 98 14.13 2.10 -0.63
N GLU A 99 15.16 2.94 -0.74
CA GLU A 99 15.84 3.54 0.41
C GLU A 99 14.86 4.34 1.27
N SER A 100 14.07 5.21 0.64
CA SER A 100 13.04 5.99 1.34
C SER A 100 11.99 5.11 2.01
N ALA A 101 11.55 4.04 1.35
CA ALA A 101 10.60 3.08 1.89
C ALA A 101 11.19 2.33 3.10
N HIS A 102 12.46 1.92 3.02
CA HIS A 102 13.17 1.28 4.11
C HIS A 102 13.25 2.18 5.35
N ASP A 103 13.62 3.44 5.17
CA ASP A 103 13.70 4.42 6.26
C ASP A 103 12.34 4.65 6.92
N ILE A 104 11.28 4.82 6.12
CA ILE A 104 9.91 4.99 6.63
C ILE A 104 9.46 3.80 7.46
N LEU A 105 9.70 2.57 6.98
CA LEU A 105 9.31 1.36 7.68
C LEU A 105 10.13 1.15 8.96
N GLN A 106 11.43 1.46 8.93
CA GLN A 106 12.29 1.38 10.10
C GLN A 106 11.87 2.41 11.16
N GLU A 107 11.65 3.67 10.76
CA GLU A 107 11.14 4.72 11.64
C GLU A 107 9.78 4.35 12.27
N SER A 108 8.91 3.75 11.49
CA SER A 108 7.59 3.33 11.94
C SER A 108 7.65 2.15 12.92
N ALA A 109 8.58 1.20 12.72
CA ALA A 109 8.81 0.08 13.62
C ALA A 109 9.32 0.56 15.00
N THR A 110 10.24 1.53 15.03
CA THR A 110 10.73 2.13 16.29
C THR A 110 9.64 2.86 17.08
N LYS A 111 8.58 3.32 16.42
CA LYS A 111 7.42 3.98 17.02
C LYS A 111 6.29 3.02 17.42
N GLY A 112 6.54 1.70 17.42
CA GLY A 112 5.61 0.70 17.95
C GLY A 112 4.65 0.10 16.93
N MET A 113 4.90 0.27 15.62
CA MET A 113 4.22 -0.50 14.59
C MET A 113 4.54 -2.00 14.75
N ILE A 114 3.57 -2.86 14.46
CA ILE A 114 3.79 -4.31 14.51
C ILE A 114 4.81 -4.69 13.44
N ASP A 115 5.94 -5.22 13.88
CA ASP A 115 6.95 -5.77 12.98
C ASP A 115 6.40 -7.06 12.33
N SER A 116 6.65 -7.18 11.06
CA SER A 116 6.16 -8.28 10.25
C SER A 116 7.24 -9.36 10.12
N SER A 117 6.85 -10.60 9.86
CA SER A 117 7.80 -11.64 9.44
C SER A 117 8.62 -11.13 8.23
N ARG A 118 9.83 -11.68 8.04
CA ARG A 118 10.75 -11.24 6.97
C ARG A 118 10.08 -11.11 5.60
N GLY A 119 9.26 -12.08 5.20
CA GLY A 119 8.56 -12.03 3.90
C GLY A 119 7.51 -10.93 3.82
N ASN A 120 6.83 -10.62 4.92
CA ASN A 120 5.86 -9.53 4.97
C ASN A 120 6.55 -8.16 4.98
N ARG A 121 7.72 -8.06 5.63
CA ARG A 121 8.53 -6.84 5.60
C ARG A 121 9.01 -6.50 4.19
N GLN A 122 9.45 -7.49 3.43
CA GLN A 122 9.85 -7.29 2.03
C GLN A 122 8.66 -6.81 1.18
N ARG A 123 7.49 -7.45 1.29
CA ARG A 123 6.27 -7.00 0.59
C ARG A 123 5.84 -5.59 1.00
N ALA A 124 5.98 -5.25 2.28
CA ALA A 124 5.70 -3.90 2.76
C ALA A 124 6.67 -2.88 2.15
N LEU A 125 7.96 -3.21 2.09
CA LEU A 125 8.99 -2.38 1.47
C LEU A 125 8.69 -2.13 -0.02
N GLU A 126 8.40 -3.19 -0.77
CA GLU A 126 8.02 -3.11 -2.17
C GLU A 126 6.73 -2.27 -2.36
N GLY A 127 5.74 -2.47 -1.49
CA GLY A 127 4.48 -1.74 -1.55
C GLY A 127 4.62 -0.25 -1.28
N VAL A 128 5.45 0.16 -0.31
CA VAL A 128 5.74 1.59 -0.07
C VAL A 128 6.56 2.17 -1.21
N ALA A 129 7.60 1.47 -1.70
CA ALA A 129 8.40 1.93 -2.83
C ALA A 129 7.54 2.09 -4.11
N GLU A 130 6.59 1.17 -4.37
CA GLU A 130 5.61 1.29 -5.46
C GLU A 130 4.75 2.55 -5.29
N ALA A 131 4.25 2.82 -4.09
CA ALA A 131 3.46 4.01 -3.81
C ALA A 131 4.25 5.31 -4.08
N LEU A 132 5.52 5.35 -3.65
CA LEU A 132 6.43 6.47 -3.93
C LEU A 132 6.66 6.63 -5.44
N ASN A 133 6.88 5.54 -6.16
CA ASN A 133 7.04 5.56 -7.62
C ASN A 133 5.78 6.04 -8.36
N ARG A 134 4.59 5.86 -7.77
CA ARG A 134 3.30 6.32 -8.29
C ARG A 134 2.91 7.72 -7.81
N GLY A 135 3.83 8.43 -7.16
CA GLY A 135 3.67 9.84 -6.81
C GLY A 135 3.19 10.12 -5.38
N ALA A 136 3.11 9.13 -4.49
CA ALA A 136 3.06 9.42 -3.06
C ALA A 136 4.40 10.02 -2.61
N THR A 137 4.40 10.93 -1.64
CA THR A 137 5.64 11.46 -1.07
C THR A 137 6.00 10.74 0.23
N SER A 138 7.29 10.78 0.59
CA SER A 138 7.76 10.20 1.86
C SER A 138 7.08 10.83 3.06
N GLU A 139 6.81 12.13 3.01
CA GLU A 139 6.11 12.89 4.06
C GLU A 139 4.67 12.43 4.20
N GLU A 140 3.95 12.23 3.09
CA GLU A 140 2.58 11.75 3.09
C GLU A 140 2.48 10.35 3.71
N VAL A 141 3.44 9.46 3.39
CA VAL A 141 3.46 8.09 3.97
C VAL A 141 3.82 8.13 5.45
N ARG A 142 4.77 8.98 5.87
CA ARG A 142 5.08 9.19 7.31
C ARG A 142 3.89 9.74 8.08
N GLU A 143 3.17 10.70 7.50
CA GLU A 143 1.97 11.25 8.13
C GLU A 143 0.85 10.20 8.22
N LEU A 144 0.70 9.38 7.19
CA LEU A 144 -0.23 8.25 7.20
C LEU A 144 0.14 7.24 8.32
N ALA A 145 1.43 6.97 8.52
CA ALA A 145 1.90 6.11 9.62
C ALA A 145 1.55 6.69 10.99
N LYS A 146 1.70 8.00 11.20
CA LYS A 146 1.36 8.67 12.46
C LYS A 146 -0.15 8.67 12.71
N THR A 147 -0.93 9.08 11.70
CA THR A 147 -2.38 9.26 11.84
C THR A 147 -3.11 7.91 11.90
N GLY A 148 -2.61 6.88 11.22
CA GLY A 148 -3.14 5.53 11.27
C GLY A 148 -2.93 4.83 12.62
N GLN A 149 -1.91 5.21 13.39
CA GLN A 149 -1.63 4.67 14.74
C GLN A 149 -2.53 5.28 15.85
N GLY A 150 -3.34 6.29 15.54
CA GLY A 150 -4.18 6.97 16.51
C GLY A 150 -5.20 6.06 17.20
N ALA A 151 -5.47 6.32 18.49
CA ALA A 151 -6.50 5.68 19.32
C ALA A 151 -6.32 4.17 19.64
N GLY A 152 -5.08 3.70 19.79
CA GLY A 152 -4.81 2.36 20.39
C GLY A 152 -4.74 1.21 19.39
N GLY A 153 -4.88 1.46 18.10
CA GLY A 153 -4.68 0.47 17.05
C GLY A 153 -3.21 0.40 16.63
N LYS A 154 -2.60 -0.78 16.76
CA LYS A 154 -1.29 -1.05 16.16
C LYS A 154 -1.49 -1.42 14.70
N ILE A 155 -1.10 -0.53 13.78
CA ILE A 155 -1.06 -0.90 12.35
C ILE A 155 0.20 -1.72 12.05
N SER A 156 0.08 -2.67 11.11
CA SER A 156 1.22 -3.43 10.61
C SER A 156 1.92 -2.66 9.48
N GLN A 157 3.18 -3.01 9.22
CA GLN A 157 3.93 -2.49 8.07
C GLN A 157 3.20 -2.78 6.75
N GLU A 158 2.55 -3.94 6.63
CA GLU A 158 1.75 -4.33 5.46
C GLU A 158 0.51 -3.43 5.29
N SER A 159 -0.17 -3.10 6.39
CA SER A 159 -1.31 -2.18 6.37
C SER A 159 -0.89 -0.78 5.95
N LEU A 160 0.28 -0.30 6.43
CA LEU A 160 0.84 0.98 6.01
C LEU A 160 1.16 0.98 4.52
N ALA A 161 1.82 -0.06 4.01
CA ALA A 161 2.13 -0.19 2.58
C ALA A 161 0.86 -0.17 1.71
N SER A 162 -0.18 -0.88 2.15
CA SER A 162 -1.49 -0.88 1.47
C SER A 162 -2.16 0.49 1.51
N GLY A 163 -2.08 1.18 2.65
CA GLY A 163 -2.54 2.56 2.78
C GLY A 163 -1.79 3.52 1.85
N ALA A 164 -0.47 3.40 1.78
CA ALA A 164 0.36 4.21 0.88
C ALA A 164 0.00 3.99 -0.60
N LYS A 165 -0.19 2.72 -1.02
CA LYS A 165 -0.65 2.38 -2.39
C LYS A 165 -2.04 2.95 -2.66
N SER A 166 -2.95 2.87 -1.71
CA SER A 166 -4.29 3.43 -1.82
C SER A 166 -4.26 4.96 -1.96
N LEU A 167 -3.39 5.63 -1.20
CA LEU A 167 -3.17 7.06 -1.33
C LEU A 167 -2.65 7.44 -2.72
N ALA A 168 -1.69 6.69 -3.26
CA ALA A 168 -1.19 6.90 -4.63
C ALA A 168 -2.31 6.77 -5.68
N ILE A 169 -3.21 5.79 -5.53
CA ILE A 169 -4.40 5.62 -6.40
C ILE A 169 -5.31 6.85 -6.33
N LEU A 170 -5.55 7.40 -5.13
CA LEU A 170 -6.38 8.60 -4.96
C LEU A 170 -5.73 9.84 -5.58
N LYS A 171 -4.40 9.98 -5.49
CA LYS A 171 -3.66 11.06 -6.16
C LYS A 171 -3.76 10.98 -7.68
N GLU A 172 -3.66 9.79 -8.27
CA GLU A 172 -3.91 9.58 -9.70
C GLU A 172 -5.33 10.01 -10.12
N ALA A 173 -6.30 9.85 -9.23
CA ALA A 173 -7.68 10.31 -9.43
C ALA A 173 -7.86 11.81 -9.17
N LYS A 174 -6.77 12.55 -8.91
CA LYS A 174 -6.78 13.99 -8.58
C LYS A 174 -7.62 14.34 -7.35
N ILE A 175 -7.75 13.40 -6.41
CA ILE A 175 -8.35 13.66 -5.11
C ILE A 175 -7.36 14.51 -4.29
N PRO A 176 -7.80 15.58 -3.62
CA PRO A 176 -6.93 16.39 -2.77
C PRO A 176 -6.20 15.51 -1.74
N THR A 177 -4.88 15.64 -1.66
CA THR A 177 -4.04 14.77 -0.82
C THR A 177 -4.50 14.76 0.64
N LYS A 178 -4.87 15.93 1.18
CA LYS A 178 -5.36 16.05 2.56
C LYS A 178 -6.59 15.20 2.82
N ASP A 179 -7.54 15.19 1.90
CA ASP A 179 -8.78 14.44 2.03
C ASP A 179 -8.54 12.94 1.81
N GLY A 180 -7.73 12.61 0.80
CA GLY A 180 -7.32 11.24 0.51
C GLY A 180 -6.56 10.61 1.67
N SER A 181 -5.55 11.28 2.24
CA SER A 181 -4.79 10.76 3.38
C SER A 181 -5.64 10.64 4.64
N ALA A 182 -6.54 11.61 4.91
CA ALA A 182 -7.45 11.52 6.05
C ALA A 182 -8.42 10.33 5.94
N LEU A 183 -8.92 10.06 4.73
CA LEU A 183 -9.81 8.92 4.47
C LEU A 183 -9.08 7.57 4.64
N ILE A 184 -7.88 7.43 4.07
CA ILE A 184 -7.09 6.19 4.19
C ILE A 184 -6.65 5.98 5.64
N ALA A 185 -6.24 7.04 6.36
CA ALA A 185 -5.92 6.96 7.79
C ALA A 185 -7.12 6.49 8.61
N GLU A 186 -8.33 6.96 8.28
CA GLU A 186 -9.55 6.49 8.94
C GLU A 186 -9.78 5.00 8.68
N GLY A 187 -9.66 4.53 7.43
CA GLY A 187 -9.76 3.12 7.10
C GLY A 187 -8.76 2.25 7.88
N LEU A 188 -7.49 2.71 8.01
CA LEU A 188 -6.48 2.04 8.83
C LEU A 188 -6.89 1.95 10.30
N ARG A 189 -7.43 3.04 10.88
CA ARG A 189 -7.93 3.08 12.27
C ARG A 189 -9.10 2.14 12.50
N GLN A 190 -9.97 2.00 11.51
CA GLN A 190 -11.12 1.08 11.54
C GLN A 190 -10.72 -0.37 11.21
N GLY A 191 -9.42 -0.66 11.07
CA GLY A 191 -8.91 -2.00 10.83
C GLY A 191 -9.27 -2.55 9.45
N TYR A 192 -9.36 -1.71 8.43
CA TYR A 192 -9.51 -2.17 7.05
C TYR A 192 -8.31 -3.01 6.65
N ARG A 193 -8.59 -4.17 6.05
CA ARG A 193 -7.55 -5.02 5.48
C ARG A 193 -6.98 -4.42 4.20
N SER A 194 -5.81 -4.88 3.79
CA SER A 194 -5.11 -4.40 2.59
C SER A 194 -5.99 -4.39 1.34
N ALA A 195 -6.78 -5.44 1.12
CA ALA A 195 -7.71 -5.52 -0.01
C ALA A 195 -8.81 -4.46 0.08
N GLU A 196 -9.39 -4.26 1.27
CA GLU A 196 -10.49 -3.31 1.50
C GLU A 196 -10.05 -1.85 1.28
N LEU A 197 -8.81 -1.50 1.69
CA LEU A 197 -8.24 -0.17 1.41
C LEU A 197 -8.04 0.04 -0.09
N GLY A 198 -7.55 -0.99 -0.79
CA GLY A 198 -7.40 -0.96 -2.24
C GLY A 198 -8.73 -0.84 -2.97
N ASP A 199 -9.77 -1.56 -2.52
CA ASP A 199 -11.12 -1.50 -3.09
C ASP A 199 -11.72 -0.11 -2.89
N LEU A 200 -11.61 0.45 -1.68
CA LEU A 200 -12.05 1.80 -1.36
C LEU A 200 -11.40 2.83 -2.30
N ALA A 201 -10.08 2.77 -2.46
CA ALA A 201 -9.36 3.71 -3.31
C ALA A 201 -9.73 3.57 -4.80
N ARG A 202 -9.88 2.34 -5.30
CA ARG A 202 -10.30 2.08 -6.69
C ARG A 202 -11.72 2.57 -6.96
N GLU A 203 -12.63 2.35 -6.01
CA GLU A 203 -14.01 2.80 -6.14
C GLU A 203 -14.11 4.33 -6.18
N ILE A 204 -13.36 5.02 -5.31
CA ILE A 204 -13.27 6.48 -5.31
C ILE A 204 -12.65 6.98 -6.63
N LYS A 205 -11.59 6.30 -7.12
CA LYS A 205 -10.98 6.64 -8.43
C LYS A 205 -12.00 6.51 -9.56
N ARG A 206 -12.82 5.47 -9.57
CA ARG A 206 -13.87 5.26 -10.57
C ARG A 206 -14.91 6.39 -10.55
N ARG A 207 -15.24 6.90 -9.36
CA ARG A 207 -16.19 8.00 -9.16
C ARG A 207 -15.55 9.39 -9.10
N GLY A 208 -14.28 9.49 -9.52
CA GLY A 208 -13.51 10.74 -9.43
C GLY A 208 -14.19 11.94 -10.08
N SER A 209 -14.84 11.76 -11.25
CA SER A 209 -15.61 12.82 -11.92
C SER A 209 -16.84 13.25 -11.12
N ASP A 210 -17.54 12.33 -10.48
CA ASP A 210 -18.73 12.63 -9.68
C ASP A 210 -18.37 13.36 -8.39
N ILE A 211 -17.22 13.01 -7.81
CA ILE A 211 -16.66 13.68 -6.64
C ILE A 211 -16.25 15.12 -7.00
N GLN A 212 -15.55 15.31 -8.13
CA GLN A 212 -15.13 16.64 -8.59
C GLN A 212 -16.33 17.55 -8.92
N GLN A 213 -17.43 16.98 -9.38
CA GLN A 213 -18.68 17.70 -9.68
C GLN A 213 -19.60 17.84 -8.45
N GLY A 214 -19.16 17.38 -7.28
CA GLY A 214 -19.95 17.47 -6.05
C GLY A 214 -21.15 16.53 -5.97
N ARG A 215 -21.32 15.59 -6.92
CA ARG A 215 -22.42 14.60 -6.88
C ARG A 215 -22.18 13.53 -5.83
N VAL A 216 -20.92 13.23 -5.53
CA VAL A 216 -20.51 12.31 -4.46
C VAL A 216 -19.63 13.06 -3.48
N SER A 217 -19.97 13.03 -2.21
CA SER A 217 -19.23 13.71 -1.14
C SER A 217 -18.17 12.80 -0.54
N LEU A 218 -16.90 13.19 -0.62
CA LEU A 218 -15.80 12.51 0.09
C LEU A 218 -16.00 12.53 1.61
N GLN A 219 -16.61 13.60 2.15
CA GLN A 219 -16.89 13.69 3.58
C GLN A 219 -17.91 12.62 4.00
N ASN A 220 -18.98 12.40 3.22
CA ASN A 220 -19.93 11.35 3.49
C ASN A 220 -19.29 9.95 3.47
N ILE A 221 -18.39 9.70 2.49
CA ILE A 221 -17.64 8.44 2.43
C ILE A 221 -16.80 8.28 3.69
N LYS A 222 -16.07 9.33 4.09
CA LYS A 222 -15.25 9.32 5.30
C LYS A 222 -16.08 9.06 6.57
N ASP A 223 -17.27 9.68 6.68
CA ASP A 223 -18.18 9.49 7.81
C ASP A 223 -18.71 8.04 7.87
N GLN A 224 -18.95 7.40 6.72
CA GLN A 224 -19.33 5.99 6.65
C GLN A 224 -18.16 5.07 7.02
N VAL A 225 -16.95 5.36 6.55
CA VAL A 225 -15.74 4.65 6.95
C VAL A 225 -15.51 4.76 8.46
N SER A 226 -15.70 5.94 9.06
CA SER A 226 -15.55 6.16 10.50
C SER A 226 -16.57 5.37 11.35
N LYS A 227 -17.73 5.05 10.77
CA LYS A 227 -18.75 4.15 11.37
C LYS A 227 -18.42 2.67 11.15
N GLY A 228 -17.27 2.34 10.56
CA GLY A 228 -16.84 0.97 10.29
C GLY A 228 -17.52 0.30 9.09
N GLN A 229 -18.24 1.06 8.27
CA GLN A 229 -18.83 0.51 7.05
C GLN A 229 -17.74 0.18 6.04
N ARG A 230 -17.86 -0.96 5.35
CA ARG A 230 -16.91 -1.42 4.34
C ARG A 230 -17.22 -0.85 2.96
N ALA A 231 -16.21 -0.77 2.11
CA ALA A 231 -16.31 -0.16 0.78
C ALA A 231 -17.48 -0.69 -0.06
N ASP A 232 -17.70 -2.00 -0.06
CA ASP A 232 -18.79 -2.64 -0.80
C ASP A 232 -20.18 -2.17 -0.36
N ARG A 233 -20.36 -1.86 0.93
CA ARG A 233 -21.64 -1.34 1.46
C ARG A 233 -21.80 0.14 1.18
N ILE A 234 -20.74 0.92 1.40
CA ILE A 234 -20.73 2.37 1.17
C ILE A 234 -21.21 2.71 -0.25
N PHE A 235 -20.73 1.96 -1.23
CA PHE A 235 -21.02 2.30 -2.62
C PHE A 235 -22.29 1.64 -3.19
N ARG A 236 -22.81 0.55 -2.59
CA ARG A 236 -24.12 -0.01 -2.96
C ARG A 236 -25.27 0.89 -2.54
N GLU A 237 -25.21 1.45 -1.33
CA GLU A 237 -26.26 2.34 -0.83
C GLU A 237 -26.38 3.63 -1.66
N SER A 238 -25.25 4.12 -2.20
CA SER A 238 -25.24 5.29 -3.08
C SER A 238 -25.88 5.04 -4.46
N GLU A 239 -25.90 3.79 -4.95
CA GLU A 239 -26.57 3.42 -6.21
C GLU A 239 -28.09 3.28 -6.04
N GLN A 240 -28.56 2.88 -4.88
CA GLN A 240 -29.99 2.75 -4.59
C GLN A 240 -30.66 4.07 -4.19
N GLY A 241 -29.91 5.03 -3.65
CA GLY A 241 -30.44 6.34 -3.23
C GLY A 241 -30.71 7.35 -4.37
N GLY A 242 -30.24 7.06 -5.58
CA GLY A 242 -30.41 7.94 -6.75
C GLY A 242 -31.70 7.77 -7.54
N SER A 243 -32.52 6.77 -7.24
CA SER A 243 -33.75 6.43 -7.99
C SER A 243 -35.07 6.74 -7.28
N GLY A 244 -35.05 7.54 -6.21
CA GLY A 244 -36.22 7.76 -5.34
C GLY A 244 -36.66 9.22 -5.18
N GLY A 245 -36.54 10.04 -6.21
CA GLY A 245 -37.01 11.43 -6.24
C GLY A 245 -38.05 11.69 -7.33
N GLY A 246 -39.03 10.83 -7.48
CA GLY A 246 -40.16 10.99 -8.39
C GLY A 246 -41.45 11.13 -7.62
N ASP A 247 -41.92 12.36 -7.46
CA ASP A 247 -43.28 12.83 -7.32
C ASP A 247 -44.34 11.76 -6.91
N ARG A 248 -44.57 11.61 -5.62
CA ARG A 248 -45.89 11.20 -5.15
C ARG A 248 -46.79 12.43 -5.07
N MET A 249 -47.31 12.84 -6.23
CA MET A 249 -48.50 13.66 -6.26
C MET A 249 -49.64 12.91 -5.56
N ASP A 250 -50.10 13.50 -4.48
CA ASP A 250 -51.38 13.30 -3.88
C ASP A 250 -52.46 13.11 -4.95
N ARG A 251 -53.08 11.94 -4.96
CA ARG A 251 -54.45 11.74 -5.50
C ARG A 251 -55.30 11.19 -4.42
N SER A 252 -55.76 12.12 -3.59
CA SER A 252 -57.06 12.00 -2.90
C SER A 252 -58.19 12.07 -3.96
N GLY A 253 -58.99 11.04 -4.06
CA GLY A 253 -60.14 10.98 -4.95
C GLY A 253 -60.94 9.74 -4.62
N SER A 254 -61.74 9.81 -3.58
CA SER A 254 -63.20 9.69 -3.43
C SER A 254 -63.91 8.60 -4.26
N SER A 255 -64.60 7.72 -3.48
CA SER A 255 -65.95 7.14 -3.68
C SER A 255 -66.18 6.32 -4.96
N ASP A 256 -66.78 5.18 -4.98
CA ASP A 256 -68.10 4.81 -4.51
C ASP A 256 -68.44 3.36 -4.93
N ARG A 257 -69.15 2.64 -4.08
CA ARG A 257 -70.23 1.67 -4.29
C ARG A 257 -70.21 0.63 -5.41
N GLY A 258 -70.59 -0.53 -4.98
CA GLY A 258 -71.38 -1.54 -5.74
C GLY A 258 -70.70 -2.90 -5.74
N GLY A 259 -71.02 -3.85 -4.94
CA GLY A 259 -72.28 -4.56 -4.72
C GLY A 259 -72.58 -5.59 -5.82
N ARG A 260 -72.40 -6.86 -5.49
CA ARG A 260 -73.18 -8.07 -5.85
C ARG A 260 -72.32 -9.30 -5.94
N ASP A 261 -72.49 -10.19 -5.02
CA ASP A 261 -73.16 -11.49 -5.16
C ASP A 261 -72.95 -12.20 -6.51
N ASP A 262 -72.45 -13.40 -6.49
CA ASP A 262 -73.11 -14.66 -6.59
C ASP A 262 -72.10 -15.82 -6.92
N ARG A 263 -72.24 -16.83 -6.10
CA ARG A 263 -72.48 -18.26 -6.37
C ARG A 263 -71.62 -19.01 -7.36
N GLY A 264 -71.28 -20.14 -6.82
CA GLY A 264 -71.24 -21.44 -7.52
C GLY A 264 -69.80 -21.92 -7.76
N GLY A 265 -69.32 -22.96 -7.19
CA GLY A 265 -69.93 -24.24 -6.97
C GLY A 265 -69.16 -25.27 -7.78
N ARG A 266 -68.73 -26.36 -7.10
CA ARG A 266 -68.45 -27.69 -7.60
C ARG A 266 -67.10 -27.92 -8.25
N ASP A 267 -66.38 -28.74 -7.62
CA ASP A 267 -66.25 -30.21 -7.63
C ASP A 267 -65.24 -30.79 -8.60
N GLU A 268 -64.48 -31.69 -8.01
CA GLU A 268 -63.93 -32.97 -8.54
C GLU A 268 -62.82 -32.91 -9.56
N ARG A 269 -61.69 -33.30 -9.21
CA ARG A 269 -61.06 -34.64 -9.11
C ARG A 269 -59.57 -34.54 -8.73
#